data_47e7c074bde7845398d3790fecc2a6d2
#
_entry.id   47e7c074bde7845398d3790fecc2a6d2
#
_cell.length_a   1.000
_cell.length_b   1.000
_cell.length_c   1.000
_cell.angle_alpha   90.00
_cell.angle_beta   90.00
_cell.angle_gamma   90.00
#
_symmetry.space_group_name_H-M   'P 1'
#
loop_
_entity.id
_entity.type
_entity.pdbx_description
1 polymer ?
#
loop_
_entity_poly.entity_id
_entity_poly.type
_entity_poly.pdbx_seq_one_letter_code
_entity_poly.pdbx_strand_id
1 'polypeptide(L)'
;MMDRPTVSSSDIPLARDLFDKAVSKMDSDIEGSKKLLREAIEMDCTSSMVLLGDILIDGNDADKQEALALFKRAYENGDNMGSRNLGYCYAIGLGVPTDKAKASEWYIISAESGNAKAQCNIGVLYEYGHGVEKDYSKAAEWFRRSAENGYHRGRTNYACLLRDGKGVERDPDMAAYWFEKSGSPRAKRLLAQMYISGDGIGKDLAKARKLLESASEKDRKAMFILGDMIYEEDRDRAVSLFRRSAEKGFDDAINRLTELGLEVPPKKTRF
;
A
#
# COMPACT_ATOMS: atom_id res chain seq x y z
N MET A 1 1.12 26.94 29.74
CA MET A 1 0.49 25.63 29.89
C MET A 1 -0.99 25.88 29.97
N MET A 2 -1.72 25.63 28.89
CA MET A 2 -3.20 25.65 28.97
C MET A 2 -3.61 24.28 29.48
N ASP A 3 -4.34 24.26 30.61
CA ASP A 3 -4.95 23.05 31.16
C ASP A 3 -5.83 22.41 30.08
N ARG A 4 -5.44 21.23 29.60
CA ARG A 4 -6.30 20.42 28.75
C ARG A 4 -7.48 19.95 29.61
N PRO A 5 -8.73 20.10 29.14
CA PRO A 5 -9.85 19.48 29.82
C PRO A 5 -9.60 17.98 29.88
N THR A 6 -9.55 17.44 31.09
CA THR A 6 -9.43 15.99 31.32
C THR A 6 -10.72 15.35 30.81
N VAL A 7 -10.60 14.55 29.73
CA VAL A 7 -11.71 13.73 29.22
C VAL A 7 -12.23 12.87 30.37
N SER A 8 -13.50 13.00 30.71
CA SER A 8 -14.13 12.20 31.76
C SER A 8 -14.10 10.72 31.39
N SER A 9 -13.87 9.84 32.36
CA SER A 9 -13.92 8.38 32.13
C SER A 9 -15.28 7.89 31.62
N SER A 10 -16.35 8.69 31.76
CA SER A 10 -17.70 8.44 31.21
C SER A 10 -17.83 8.75 29.72
N ASP A 11 -16.95 9.61 29.17
CA ASP A 11 -17.04 10.07 27.79
C ASP A 11 -16.38 9.08 26.82
N ILE A 12 -15.42 8.29 27.29
CA ILE A 12 -14.71 7.30 26.46
C ILE A 12 -15.64 6.24 25.85
N PRO A 13 -16.57 5.61 26.59
CA PRO A 13 -17.54 4.66 26.03
C PRO A 13 -18.47 5.29 24.99
N LEU A 14 -18.92 6.53 25.24
CA LEU A 14 -19.81 7.26 24.33
C LEU A 14 -19.09 7.64 23.03
N ALA A 15 -17.87 8.16 23.12
CA ALA A 15 -17.08 8.51 21.96
C ALA A 15 -16.79 7.27 21.07
N ARG A 16 -16.57 6.11 21.70
CA ARG A 16 -16.40 4.84 20.98
C ARG A 16 -17.67 4.35 20.30
N ASP A 17 -18.82 4.45 20.98
CA ASP A 17 -20.12 4.10 20.40
C ASP A 17 -20.45 4.99 19.18
N LEU A 18 -20.17 6.30 19.27
CA LEU A 18 -20.31 7.22 18.15
C LEU A 18 -19.40 6.84 16.97
N PHE A 19 -18.13 6.48 17.25
CA PHE A 19 -17.21 6.01 16.24
C PHE A 19 -17.69 4.72 15.54
N ASP A 20 -18.13 3.72 16.31
CA ASP A 20 -18.62 2.45 15.77
C ASP A 20 -19.88 2.65 14.91
N LYS A 21 -20.81 3.54 15.36
CA LYS A 21 -21.97 3.95 14.57
C LYS A 21 -21.58 4.68 13.29
N ALA A 22 -20.57 5.56 13.35
CA ALA A 22 -20.06 6.25 12.16
C ALA A 22 -19.50 5.27 11.14
N VAL A 23 -18.68 4.31 11.58
CA VAL A 23 -18.11 3.26 10.71
C VAL A 23 -19.22 2.44 10.05
N SER A 24 -20.27 2.06 10.79
CA SER A 24 -21.39 1.28 10.23
C SER A 24 -22.20 2.01 9.16
N LYS A 25 -22.18 3.35 9.17
CA LYS A 25 -22.89 4.20 8.20
C LYS A 25 -22.08 4.61 6.98
N MET A 26 -20.77 4.38 6.95
CA MET A 26 -19.87 4.93 5.90
C MET A 26 -20.32 4.63 4.48
N ASP A 27 -20.78 3.41 4.21
CA ASP A 27 -21.17 2.99 2.85
C ASP A 27 -22.56 3.48 2.44
N SER A 28 -23.45 3.78 3.40
CA SER A 28 -24.84 4.14 3.14
C SER A 28 -25.17 5.62 3.36
N ASP A 29 -24.48 6.28 4.28
CA ASP A 29 -24.72 7.66 4.71
C ASP A 29 -23.42 8.32 5.18
N ILE A 30 -22.61 8.75 4.21
CA ILE A 30 -21.29 9.36 4.50
C ILE A 30 -21.42 10.68 5.27
N GLU A 31 -22.45 11.48 5.04
CA GLU A 31 -22.64 12.74 5.75
C GLU A 31 -23.09 12.51 7.20
N GLY A 32 -23.97 11.54 7.43
CA GLY A 32 -24.32 11.10 8.78
C GLY A 32 -23.13 10.51 9.53
N SER A 33 -22.24 9.77 8.83
CA SER A 33 -20.99 9.28 9.39
C SER A 33 -20.06 10.43 9.80
N LYS A 34 -19.83 11.42 8.93
CA LYS A 34 -19.02 12.61 9.25
C LYS A 34 -19.54 13.37 10.47
N LYS A 35 -20.87 13.48 10.61
CA LYS A 35 -21.48 14.14 11.77
C LYS A 35 -21.17 13.41 13.08
N LEU A 36 -21.36 12.09 13.10
CA LEU A 36 -21.04 11.26 14.28
C LEU A 36 -19.54 11.32 14.63
N LEU A 37 -18.67 11.32 13.62
CA LEU A 37 -17.22 11.47 13.84
C LEU A 37 -16.90 12.82 14.49
N ARG A 38 -17.53 13.94 14.05
CA ARG A 38 -17.32 15.26 14.65
C ARG A 38 -17.81 15.28 16.11
N GLU A 39 -18.96 14.67 16.42
CA GLU A 39 -19.43 14.55 17.79
C GLU A 39 -18.43 13.76 18.68
N ALA A 40 -17.86 12.68 18.18
CA ALA A 40 -16.83 11.92 18.91
C ALA A 40 -15.50 12.69 19.05
N ILE A 41 -15.16 13.55 18.09
CA ILE A 41 -13.95 14.41 18.13
C ILE A 41 -14.04 15.48 19.24
N GLU A 42 -15.23 15.97 19.56
CA GLU A 42 -15.43 16.87 20.72
C GLU A 42 -15.08 16.20 22.05
N MET A 43 -15.06 14.86 22.08
CA MET A 43 -14.63 14.03 23.22
C MET A 43 -13.19 13.53 23.07
N ASP A 44 -12.36 14.18 22.25
CA ASP A 44 -10.97 13.83 21.96
C ASP A 44 -10.75 12.41 21.41
N CYS A 45 -11.73 11.82 20.71
CA CYS A 45 -11.60 10.51 20.08
C CYS A 45 -10.61 10.57 18.90
N THR A 46 -9.37 10.11 19.11
CA THR A 46 -8.30 10.15 18.11
C THR A 46 -8.61 9.28 16.88
N SER A 47 -9.23 8.12 17.07
CA SER A 47 -9.67 7.26 15.97
C SER A 47 -10.68 7.97 15.05
N SER A 48 -11.57 8.79 15.62
CA SER A 48 -12.51 9.61 14.84
C SER A 48 -11.81 10.72 14.07
N MET A 49 -10.78 11.36 14.67
CA MET A 49 -9.96 12.35 13.98
C MET A 49 -9.26 11.74 12.76
N VAL A 50 -8.65 10.56 12.92
CA VAL A 50 -7.97 9.85 11.83
C VAL A 50 -8.96 9.46 10.73
N LEU A 51 -10.10 8.86 11.10
CA LEU A 51 -11.09 8.40 10.13
C LEU A 51 -11.74 9.56 9.37
N LEU A 52 -12.11 10.65 10.06
CA LEU A 52 -12.65 11.84 9.40
C LEU A 52 -11.61 12.47 8.48
N GLY A 53 -10.35 12.55 8.89
CA GLY A 53 -9.25 13.00 8.05
C GLY A 53 -9.08 12.14 6.80
N ASP A 54 -9.15 10.81 6.93
CA ASP A 54 -9.08 9.87 5.79
C ASP A 54 -10.26 10.05 4.81
N ILE A 55 -11.44 10.44 5.29
CA ILE A 55 -12.60 10.75 4.43
C ILE A 55 -12.40 12.11 3.73
N LEU A 56 -11.90 13.12 4.43
CA LEU A 56 -11.77 14.48 3.93
C LEU A 56 -10.61 14.65 2.94
N ILE A 57 -9.61 13.78 2.98
CA ILE A 57 -8.38 13.92 2.18
C ILE A 57 -8.64 13.84 0.66
N ASP A 58 -9.73 13.20 0.25
CA ASP A 58 -10.15 13.10 -1.16
C ASP A 58 -11.10 14.25 -1.58
N GLY A 59 -11.41 15.17 -0.66
CA GLY A 59 -12.29 16.30 -0.87
C GLY A 59 -11.62 17.52 -1.52
N ASN A 60 -12.25 18.68 -1.35
CA ASN A 60 -11.72 19.96 -1.82
C ASN A 60 -10.54 20.46 -0.96
N ASP A 61 -9.97 21.62 -1.27
CA ASP A 61 -8.81 22.11 -0.55
C ASP A 61 -9.09 22.47 0.91
N ALA A 62 -10.31 22.91 1.26
CA ALA A 62 -10.71 23.16 2.63
C ALA A 62 -10.80 21.84 3.42
N ASP A 63 -11.37 20.79 2.82
CA ASP A 63 -11.43 19.45 3.40
C ASP A 63 -10.02 18.90 3.67
N LYS A 64 -9.09 19.08 2.74
CA LYS A 64 -7.68 18.64 2.91
C LYS A 64 -6.98 19.38 4.03
N GLN A 65 -7.27 20.70 4.21
CA GLN A 65 -6.73 21.49 5.32
C GLN A 65 -7.32 21.00 6.66
N GLU A 66 -8.62 20.72 6.72
CA GLU A 66 -9.27 20.12 7.90
C GLU A 66 -8.65 18.75 8.22
N ALA A 67 -8.47 17.89 7.21
CA ALA A 67 -7.83 16.58 7.38
C ALA A 67 -6.43 16.70 8.01
N LEU A 68 -5.61 17.63 7.51
CA LEU A 68 -4.27 17.87 8.03
C LEU A 68 -4.31 18.29 9.51
N ALA A 69 -5.22 19.20 9.88
CA ALA A 69 -5.40 19.62 11.27
C ALA A 69 -5.85 18.48 12.18
N LEU A 70 -6.76 17.63 11.70
CA LEU A 70 -7.21 16.44 12.42
C LEU A 70 -6.08 15.42 12.63
N PHE A 71 -5.25 15.13 11.63
CA PHE A 71 -4.11 14.24 11.78
C PHE A 71 -3.08 14.79 12.78
N LYS A 72 -2.86 16.10 12.76
CA LYS A 72 -1.97 16.75 13.72
C LYS A 72 -2.51 16.64 15.15
N ARG A 73 -3.81 16.93 15.36
CA ARG A 73 -4.47 16.80 16.66
C ARG A 73 -4.46 15.34 17.15
N ALA A 74 -4.70 14.36 16.25
CA ALA A 74 -4.63 12.95 16.61
C ALA A 74 -3.23 12.57 17.12
N TYR A 75 -2.17 13.00 16.42
CA TYR A 75 -0.78 12.77 16.84
C TYR A 75 -0.48 13.45 18.20
N GLU A 76 -0.88 14.70 18.39
CA GLU A 76 -0.69 15.43 19.64
C GLU A 76 -1.41 14.77 20.83
N ASN A 77 -2.50 14.03 20.55
CA ASN A 77 -3.24 13.24 21.53
C ASN A 77 -2.72 11.78 21.64
N GLY A 78 -1.55 11.47 21.06
CA GLY A 78 -0.86 10.18 21.22
C GLY A 78 -1.21 9.11 20.19
N ASP A 79 -2.00 9.43 19.16
CA ASP A 79 -2.29 8.46 18.08
C ASP A 79 -1.26 8.55 16.94
N ASN A 80 -0.41 7.54 16.87
CA ASN A 80 0.65 7.45 15.87
C ASN A 80 0.15 7.22 14.41
N MET A 81 -1.14 6.98 14.21
CA MET A 81 -1.74 6.99 12.86
C MET A 81 -1.79 8.41 12.30
N GLY A 82 -1.97 9.43 13.16
CA GLY A 82 -1.89 10.84 12.78
C GLY A 82 -0.55 11.19 12.14
N SER A 83 0.58 10.77 12.74
CA SER A 83 1.92 11.02 12.18
C SER A 83 2.14 10.33 10.83
N ARG A 84 1.66 9.07 10.65
CA ARG A 84 1.72 8.40 9.34
C ARG A 84 0.96 9.17 8.27
N ASN A 85 -0.24 9.66 8.59
CA ASN A 85 -1.08 10.40 7.65
C ASN A 85 -0.50 11.77 7.32
N LEU A 86 0.10 12.47 8.31
CA LEU A 86 0.88 13.68 8.06
C LEU A 86 2.03 13.43 7.08
N GLY A 87 2.80 12.36 7.30
CA GLY A 87 3.85 11.95 6.38
C GLY A 87 3.33 11.74 4.95
N TYR A 88 2.18 11.13 4.79
CA TYR A 88 1.53 10.96 3.49
C TYR A 88 1.11 12.29 2.87
N CYS A 89 0.52 13.20 3.63
CA CYS A 89 0.13 14.54 3.16
C CYS A 89 1.33 15.32 2.62
N TYR A 90 2.45 15.34 3.35
CA TYR A 90 3.67 16.00 2.89
C TYR A 90 4.33 15.28 1.71
N ALA A 91 4.25 13.94 1.62
CA ALA A 91 4.86 13.18 0.54
C ALA A 91 4.25 13.48 -0.83
N ILE A 92 2.94 13.73 -0.91
CA ILE A 92 2.20 13.91 -2.16
C ILE A 92 1.55 15.29 -2.32
N GLY A 93 1.66 16.14 -1.31
CA GLY A 93 1.16 17.52 -1.37
C GLY A 93 -0.36 17.64 -1.15
N LEU A 94 -0.91 16.93 -0.16
CA LEU A 94 -2.33 17.00 0.20
C LEU A 94 -2.55 18.04 1.30
N GLY A 95 -3.23 19.15 0.97
CA GLY A 95 -3.49 20.26 1.89
C GLY A 95 -2.24 21.07 2.25
N VAL A 96 -1.06 20.66 1.81
CA VAL A 96 0.24 21.34 1.98
C VAL A 96 1.09 21.15 0.73
N PRO A 97 2.06 22.04 0.44
CA PRO A 97 3.05 21.77 -0.60
C PRO A 97 3.82 20.47 -0.34
N THR A 98 4.15 19.76 -1.42
CA THR A 98 4.98 18.54 -1.33
C THR A 98 6.31 18.87 -0.66
N ASP A 99 6.63 18.14 0.41
CA ASP A 99 7.89 18.24 1.15
C ASP A 99 8.31 16.84 1.61
N LYS A 100 9.20 16.23 0.82
CA LYS A 100 9.65 14.86 1.10
C LYS A 100 10.54 14.74 2.34
N ALA A 101 11.22 15.83 2.72
CA ALA A 101 12.01 15.85 3.95
C ALA A 101 11.09 15.80 5.17
N LYS A 102 10.08 16.68 5.23
CA LYS A 102 9.06 16.61 6.29
C LYS A 102 8.28 15.29 6.28
N ALA A 103 7.97 14.74 5.09
CA ALA A 103 7.34 13.44 5.00
C ALA A 103 8.18 12.35 5.68
N SER A 104 9.52 12.38 5.48
CA SER A 104 10.42 11.41 6.12
C SER A 104 10.44 11.55 7.64
N GLU A 105 10.46 12.78 8.17
CA GLU A 105 10.39 13.04 9.62
C GLU A 105 9.13 12.43 10.25
N TRP A 106 7.97 12.68 9.65
CA TRP A 106 6.70 12.15 10.12
C TRP A 106 6.60 10.62 10.00
N TYR A 107 7.13 10.06 8.90
CA TYR A 107 7.17 8.61 8.76
C TYR A 107 8.13 7.94 9.76
N ILE A 108 9.28 8.57 10.10
CA ILE A 108 10.19 8.05 11.13
C ILE A 108 9.47 7.98 12.47
N ILE A 109 8.81 9.06 12.91
CA ILE A 109 8.06 9.09 14.17
C ILE A 109 7.04 7.94 14.21
N SER A 110 6.25 7.77 13.16
CA SER A 110 5.26 6.69 13.09
C SER A 110 5.89 5.30 12.99
N ALA A 111 7.02 5.16 12.28
CA ALA A 111 7.71 3.89 12.10
C ALA A 111 8.38 3.41 13.39
N GLU A 112 8.96 4.31 14.16
CA GLU A 112 9.56 4.02 15.48
C GLU A 112 8.53 3.56 16.50
N SER A 113 7.28 4.06 16.39
CA SER A 113 6.16 3.58 17.22
C SER A 113 5.60 2.22 16.77
N GLY A 114 6.21 1.57 15.77
CA GLY A 114 5.81 0.23 15.31
C GLY A 114 4.82 0.20 14.16
N ASN A 115 4.41 1.35 13.58
CA ASN A 115 3.48 1.36 12.47
C ASN A 115 4.08 0.74 11.21
N ALA A 116 3.63 -0.48 10.86
CA ALA A 116 4.18 -1.25 9.75
C ALA A 116 4.05 -0.57 8.37
N LYS A 117 3.01 0.23 8.16
CA LYS A 117 2.84 1.00 6.91
C LYS A 117 3.84 2.15 6.83
N ALA A 118 4.08 2.86 7.94
CA ALA A 118 5.08 3.91 8.03
C ALA A 118 6.50 3.35 7.83
N GLN A 119 6.80 2.21 8.44
CA GLN A 119 8.06 1.49 8.23
C GLN A 119 8.29 1.16 6.75
N CYS A 120 7.25 0.69 6.04
CA CYS A 120 7.35 0.47 4.61
C CYS A 120 7.57 1.79 3.84
N ASN A 121 6.89 2.87 4.21
CA ASN A 121 7.03 4.16 3.54
C ASN A 121 8.43 4.74 3.70
N ILE A 122 8.99 4.75 4.91
CA ILE A 122 10.36 5.24 5.13
C ILE A 122 11.39 4.35 4.42
N GLY A 123 11.17 3.03 4.35
CA GLY A 123 11.98 2.13 3.54
C GLY A 123 12.00 2.55 2.07
N VAL A 124 10.86 2.92 1.49
CA VAL A 124 10.78 3.45 0.12
C VAL A 124 11.54 4.78 -0.01
N LEU A 125 11.47 5.68 0.97
CA LEU A 125 12.21 6.94 0.90
C LEU A 125 13.72 6.70 0.86
N TYR A 126 14.26 5.77 1.65
CA TYR A 126 15.68 5.39 1.60
C TYR A 126 16.05 4.65 0.31
N GLU A 127 15.18 3.78 -0.23
CA GLU A 127 15.42 3.05 -1.48
C GLU A 127 15.62 4.01 -2.67
N TYR A 128 14.84 5.10 -2.72
CA TYR A 128 14.86 6.06 -3.84
C TYR A 128 15.60 7.37 -3.54
N GLY A 129 15.99 7.63 -2.31
CA GLY A 129 16.61 8.91 -1.91
C GLY A 129 15.62 10.08 -1.92
N HIS A 130 14.38 9.84 -1.52
CA HIS A 130 13.33 10.85 -1.54
C HIS A 130 13.24 11.58 -0.19
N GLY A 131 13.85 12.76 -0.08
CA GLY A 131 13.89 13.56 1.15
C GLY A 131 14.90 13.07 2.19
N VAL A 132 15.59 11.98 1.89
CA VAL A 132 16.71 11.40 2.64
C VAL A 132 17.80 10.97 1.67
N GLU A 133 19.03 10.84 2.14
CA GLU A 133 20.09 10.21 1.34
C GLU A 133 19.73 8.77 1.02
N LYS A 134 19.97 8.36 -0.24
CA LYS A 134 19.68 7.00 -0.71
C LYS A 134 20.56 5.98 0.02
N ASP A 135 19.91 4.99 0.64
CA ASP A 135 20.60 3.97 1.44
C ASP A 135 19.79 2.67 1.40
N TYR A 136 20.28 1.70 0.63
CA TYR A 136 19.62 0.39 0.53
C TYR A 136 19.69 -0.43 1.82
N SER A 137 20.73 -0.24 2.65
CA SER A 137 20.84 -0.97 3.91
C SER A 137 19.79 -0.48 4.91
N LYS A 138 19.59 0.83 5.01
CA LYS A 138 18.49 1.41 5.81
C LYS A 138 17.11 1.03 5.23
N ALA A 139 16.96 1.05 3.90
CA ALA A 139 15.72 0.61 3.26
C ALA A 139 15.40 -0.85 3.64
N ALA A 140 16.39 -1.74 3.57
CA ALA A 140 16.22 -3.15 3.92
C ALA A 140 15.85 -3.35 5.39
N GLU A 141 16.47 -2.61 6.31
CA GLU A 141 16.14 -2.67 7.72
C GLU A 141 14.69 -2.26 7.98
N TRP A 142 14.23 -1.15 7.39
CA TRP A 142 12.86 -0.68 7.55
C TRP A 142 11.84 -1.61 6.88
N PHE A 143 12.14 -2.15 5.68
CA PHE A 143 11.27 -3.14 5.06
C PHE A 143 11.21 -4.44 5.86
N ARG A 144 12.32 -4.89 6.48
CA ARG A 144 12.33 -6.05 7.36
C ARG A 144 11.41 -5.83 8.57
N ARG A 145 11.54 -4.71 9.29
CA ARG A 145 10.64 -4.37 10.41
C ARG A 145 9.18 -4.34 9.97
N SER A 146 8.89 -3.74 8.82
CA SER A 146 7.54 -3.72 8.23
C SER A 146 7.02 -5.12 7.89
N ALA A 147 7.88 -6.00 7.39
CA ALA A 147 7.55 -7.39 7.04
C ALA A 147 7.24 -8.23 8.29
N GLU A 148 8.07 -8.11 9.32
CA GLU A 148 7.91 -8.74 10.63
C GLU A 148 6.60 -8.28 11.31
N ASN A 149 6.26 -6.99 11.20
CA ASN A 149 5.00 -6.41 11.67
C ASN A 149 3.79 -6.70 10.76
N GLY A 150 3.92 -7.62 9.82
CA GLY A 150 2.80 -8.20 9.08
C GLY A 150 2.37 -7.44 7.82
N TYR A 151 3.00 -6.33 7.46
CA TYR A 151 2.56 -5.55 6.30
C TYR A 151 2.99 -6.18 4.98
N HIS A 152 2.02 -6.59 4.15
CA HIS A 152 2.28 -7.33 2.91
C HIS A 152 3.19 -6.59 1.91
N ARG A 153 3.12 -5.24 1.83
CA ARG A 153 4.01 -4.46 0.95
C ARG A 153 5.44 -4.44 1.49
N GLY A 154 5.62 -4.35 2.82
CA GLY A 154 6.92 -4.48 3.47
C GLY A 154 7.55 -5.84 3.17
N ARG A 155 6.78 -6.92 3.33
CA ARG A 155 7.22 -8.29 2.96
C ARG A 155 7.66 -8.39 1.51
N THR A 156 6.86 -7.83 0.57
CA THR A 156 7.19 -7.85 -0.85
C THR A 156 8.46 -7.06 -1.16
N ASN A 157 8.62 -5.87 -0.58
CA ASN A 157 9.77 -5.01 -0.83
C ASN A 157 11.05 -5.60 -0.21
N TYR A 158 10.97 -6.13 1.01
CA TYR A 158 12.09 -6.82 1.65
C TYR A 158 12.55 -8.03 0.82
N ALA A 159 11.59 -8.84 0.36
CA ALA A 159 11.87 -9.97 -0.53
C ALA A 159 12.57 -9.53 -1.84
N CYS A 160 12.19 -8.39 -2.42
CA CYS A 160 12.88 -7.86 -3.60
C CYS A 160 14.34 -7.51 -3.30
N LEU A 161 14.63 -6.90 -2.15
CA LEU A 161 16.01 -6.56 -1.77
C LEU A 161 16.85 -7.82 -1.50
N LEU A 162 16.29 -8.83 -0.84
CA LEU A 162 16.94 -10.13 -0.62
C LEU A 162 17.24 -10.85 -1.94
N ARG A 163 16.28 -10.89 -2.87
CA ARG A 163 16.48 -11.48 -4.20
C ARG A 163 17.59 -10.80 -4.96
N ASP A 164 17.63 -9.46 -4.92
CA ASP A 164 18.55 -8.66 -5.73
C ASP A 164 19.90 -8.41 -5.02
N GLY A 165 20.06 -8.75 -3.74
CA GLY A 165 21.26 -8.45 -2.93
C GLY A 165 21.50 -6.96 -2.73
N LYS A 166 20.41 -6.15 -2.61
CA LYS A 166 20.51 -4.69 -2.46
C LYS A 166 20.42 -4.29 -0.99
N GLY A 167 21.51 -3.81 -0.42
CA GLY A 167 21.59 -3.38 0.98
C GLY A 167 21.54 -4.52 2.01
N VAL A 168 21.40 -5.75 1.53
CA VAL A 168 21.46 -7.00 2.29
C VAL A 168 22.18 -8.06 1.44
N GLU A 169 22.72 -9.09 2.07
CA GLU A 169 23.22 -10.25 1.37
C GLU A 169 22.09 -10.89 0.54
N ARG A 170 22.44 -11.32 -0.67
CA ARG A 170 21.49 -11.98 -1.56
C ARG A 170 21.08 -13.33 -1.00
N ASP A 171 19.79 -13.49 -0.76
CA ASP A 171 19.18 -14.71 -0.22
C ASP A 171 17.87 -15.03 -0.95
N PRO A 172 17.92 -15.78 -2.06
CA PRO A 172 16.72 -16.12 -2.84
C PRO A 172 15.72 -17.00 -2.09
N ASP A 173 16.17 -17.86 -1.19
CA ASP A 173 15.29 -18.73 -0.40
C ASP A 173 14.47 -17.89 0.59
N MET A 174 15.13 -16.97 1.28
CA MET A 174 14.44 -16.02 2.14
C MET A 174 13.55 -15.05 1.35
N ALA A 175 13.95 -14.67 0.14
CA ALA A 175 13.09 -13.87 -0.74
C ALA A 175 11.81 -14.63 -1.10
N ALA A 176 11.92 -15.91 -1.49
CA ALA A 176 10.76 -16.76 -1.77
C ALA A 176 9.85 -16.90 -0.56
N TYR A 177 10.40 -17.15 0.63
CA TYR A 177 9.64 -17.20 1.89
C TYR A 177 8.83 -15.92 2.12
N TRP A 178 9.45 -14.73 1.99
CA TRP A 178 8.76 -13.47 2.21
C TRP A 178 7.73 -13.14 1.13
N PHE A 179 7.97 -13.52 -0.14
CA PHE A 179 6.94 -13.43 -1.18
C PHE A 179 5.73 -14.30 -0.87
N GLU A 180 5.92 -15.53 -0.41
CA GLU A 180 4.83 -16.42 0.02
C GLU A 180 4.06 -15.82 1.20
N LYS A 181 4.77 -15.36 2.23
CA LYS A 181 4.16 -14.69 3.40
C LYS A 181 3.42 -13.39 3.05
N SER A 182 3.82 -12.69 2.00
CA SER A 182 3.08 -11.52 1.50
C SER A 182 1.75 -11.92 0.89
N GLY A 183 1.71 -12.98 0.08
CA GLY A 183 0.53 -13.48 -0.60
C GLY A 183 -0.11 -12.48 -1.58
N SER A 184 0.45 -11.27 -1.72
CA SER A 184 -0.09 -10.25 -2.62
C SER A 184 0.05 -10.66 -4.09
N PRO A 185 -0.83 -10.20 -5.00
CA PRO A 185 -0.72 -10.53 -6.43
C PRO A 185 0.67 -10.18 -7.00
N ARG A 186 1.25 -9.03 -6.60
CA ARG A 186 2.61 -8.65 -7.00
C ARG A 186 3.66 -9.65 -6.48
N ALA A 187 3.56 -10.08 -5.23
CA ALA A 187 4.50 -11.03 -4.65
C ALA A 187 4.41 -12.40 -5.33
N LYS A 188 3.19 -12.91 -5.54
CA LYS A 188 2.95 -14.17 -6.26
C LYS A 188 3.56 -14.13 -7.67
N ARG A 189 3.38 -13.04 -8.41
CA ARG A 189 3.99 -12.87 -9.73
C ARG A 189 5.52 -12.86 -9.66
N LEU A 190 6.12 -12.14 -8.71
CA LEU A 190 7.57 -12.08 -8.57
C LEU A 190 8.16 -13.44 -8.19
N LEU A 191 7.51 -14.18 -7.31
CA LEU A 191 7.91 -15.54 -6.96
C LEU A 191 7.76 -16.50 -8.16
N ALA A 192 6.68 -16.37 -8.93
CA ALA A 192 6.50 -17.15 -10.15
C ALA A 192 7.62 -16.90 -11.17
N GLN A 193 8.06 -15.65 -11.31
CA GLN A 193 9.19 -15.32 -12.18
C GLN A 193 10.49 -15.98 -11.70
N MET A 194 10.73 -16.06 -10.37
CA MET A 194 11.88 -16.81 -9.84
C MET A 194 11.78 -18.30 -10.17
N TYR A 195 10.60 -18.93 -10.05
CA TYR A 195 10.41 -20.34 -10.46
C TYR A 195 10.54 -20.55 -11.98
N ILE A 196 10.18 -19.59 -12.81
CA ILE A 196 10.34 -19.66 -14.28
C ILE A 196 11.83 -19.62 -14.65
N SER A 197 12.56 -18.67 -14.07
CA SER A 197 13.99 -18.48 -14.39
C SER A 197 14.89 -19.52 -13.72
N GLY A 198 14.51 -20.02 -12.56
CA GLY A 198 15.38 -20.82 -11.70
C GLY A 198 16.46 -19.97 -11.00
N ASP A 199 16.27 -18.64 -10.92
CA ASP A 199 17.26 -17.72 -10.36
C ASP A 199 17.30 -17.81 -8.84
N GLY A 200 18.27 -18.56 -8.34
CA GLY A 200 18.54 -18.75 -6.92
C GLY A 200 17.62 -19.76 -6.21
N ILE A 201 16.55 -20.20 -6.86
CA ILE A 201 15.69 -21.32 -6.41
C ILE A 201 15.50 -22.30 -7.57
N GLY A 202 15.16 -23.55 -7.27
CA GLY A 202 14.93 -24.56 -8.29
C GLY A 202 13.83 -24.15 -9.28
N LYS A 203 14.08 -24.33 -10.60
CA LYS A 203 13.07 -24.08 -11.64
C LYS A 203 11.86 -25.01 -11.44
N ASP A 204 10.65 -24.41 -11.40
CA ASP A 204 9.40 -25.16 -11.22
C ASP A 204 8.26 -24.43 -11.97
N LEU A 205 8.03 -24.85 -13.21
CA LEU A 205 6.99 -24.23 -14.04
C LEU A 205 5.56 -24.53 -13.54
N ALA A 206 5.35 -25.64 -12.85
CA ALA A 206 4.04 -25.98 -12.31
C ALA A 206 3.67 -25.04 -11.14
N LYS A 207 4.62 -24.81 -10.22
CA LYS A 207 4.41 -23.82 -9.14
C LYS A 207 4.25 -22.41 -9.70
N ALA A 208 5.08 -22.03 -10.69
CA ALA A 208 4.97 -20.73 -11.33
C ALA A 208 3.59 -20.49 -11.94
N ARG A 209 3.06 -21.48 -12.69
CA ARG A 209 1.72 -21.42 -13.27
C ARG A 209 0.63 -21.22 -12.22
N LYS A 210 0.65 -22.01 -11.15
CA LYS A 210 -0.32 -21.92 -10.05
C LYS A 210 -0.30 -20.52 -9.37
N LEU A 211 0.89 -19.97 -9.16
CA LEU A 211 1.04 -18.61 -8.60
C LEU A 211 0.51 -17.54 -9.56
N LEU A 212 0.81 -17.66 -10.85
CA LEU A 212 0.33 -16.72 -11.88
C LEU A 212 -1.19 -16.81 -12.06
N GLU A 213 -1.79 -17.98 -12.01
CA GLU A 213 -3.25 -18.15 -12.06
C GLU A 213 -3.91 -17.35 -10.93
N SER A 214 -3.43 -17.51 -9.70
CA SER A 214 -3.94 -16.75 -8.55
C SER A 214 -3.65 -15.24 -8.65
N ALA A 215 -2.50 -14.82 -9.17
CA ALA A 215 -2.14 -13.41 -9.31
C ALA A 215 -2.91 -12.72 -10.44
N SER A 216 -3.24 -13.45 -11.52
CA SER A 216 -3.87 -12.91 -12.74
C SER A 216 -5.28 -12.37 -12.54
N GLU A 217 -5.91 -12.61 -11.40
CA GLU A 217 -7.19 -11.98 -11.07
C GLU A 217 -7.06 -10.44 -10.94
N LYS A 218 -5.94 -9.96 -10.39
CA LYS A 218 -5.73 -8.53 -10.03
C LYS A 218 -4.49 -7.91 -10.66
N ASP A 219 -3.43 -8.68 -10.96
CA ASP A 219 -2.14 -8.17 -11.48
C ASP A 219 -2.08 -8.31 -13.01
N ARG A 220 -2.10 -7.16 -13.72
CA ARG A 220 -2.05 -7.13 -15.19
C ARG A 220 -0.79 -7.78 -15.78
N LYS A 221 0.37 -7.67 -15.08
CA LYS A 221 1.61 -8.30 -15.53
C LYS A 221 1.56 -9.82 -15.36
N ALA A 222 0.90 -10.31 -14.30
CA ALA A 222 0.69 -11.74 -14.13
C ALA A 222 -0.24 -12.32 -15.21
N MET A 223 -1.27 -11.58 -15.64
CA MET A 223 -2.12 -11.98 -16.79
C MET A 223 -1.28 -12.20 -18.04
N PHE A 224 -0.40 -11.25 -18.35
CA PHE A 224 0.47 -11.32 -19.52
C PHE A 224 1.43 -12.52 -19.44
N ILE A 225 2.15 -12.67 -18.32
CA ILE A 225 3.12 -13.78 -18.16
C ILE A 225 2.41 -15.13 -18.21
N LEU A 226 1.22 -15.26 -17.61
CA LEU A 226 0.43 -16.49 -17.69
C LEU A 226 -0.01 -16.76 -19.14
N GLY A 227 -0.44 -15.72 -19.85
CA GLY A 227 -0.82 -15.82 -21.25
C GLY A 227 0.31 -16.35 -22.13
N ASP A 228 1.52 -15.78 -21.98
CA ASP A 228 2.70 -16.27 -22.70
C ASP A 228 3.05 -17.72 -22.33
N MET A 229 2.93 -18.09 -21.04
CA MET A 229 3.23 -19.44 -20.57
C MET A 229 2.33 -20.50 -21.16
N ILE A 230 1.05 -20.19 -21.40
CA ILE A 230 0.04 -21.16 -21.88
C ILE A 230 -0.29 -20.99 -23.37
N TYR A 231 0.36 -20.06 -24.08
CA TYR A 231 -0.03 -19.69 -25.47
C TYR A 231 -0.05 -20.86 -26.45
N GLU A 232 0.91 -21.78 -26.36
CA GLU A 232 0.96 -22.96 -27.23
C GLU A 232 0.01 -24.08 -26.79
N GLU A 233 -0.41 -24.09 -25.51
CA GLU A 233 -1.33 -25.09 -24.95
C GLU A 233 -2.80 -24.67 -25.11
N ASP A 234 -3.10 -23.40 -24.86
CA ASP A 234 -4.47 -22.84 -24.84
C ASP A 234 -4.46 -21.40 -25.37
N ARG A 235 -4.48 -21.29 -26.69
CA ARG A 235 -4.36 -20.00 -27.40
C ARG A 235 -5.52 -19.05 -27.09
N ASP A 236 -6.74 -19.57 -26.97
CA ASP A 236 -7.93 -18.75 -26.72
C ASP A 236 -7.89 -18.14 -25.35
N ARG A 237 -7.54 -18.92 -24.33
CA ARG A 237 -7.34 -18.43 -22.97
C ARG A 237 -6.18 -17.44 -22.88
N ALA A 238 -5.06 -17.71 -23.56
CA ALA A 238 -3.92 -16.80 -23.61
C ALA A 238 -4.29 -15.44 -24.21
N VAL A 239 -4.98 -15.42 -25.35
CA VAL A 239 -5.46 -14.19 -26.00
C VAL A 239 -6.44 -13.44 -25.09
N SER A 240 -7.32 -14.14 -24.38
CA SER A 240 -8.21 -13.52 -23.39
C SER A 240 -7.42 -12.84 -22.26
N LEU A 241 -6.35 -13.47 -21.77
CA LEU A 241 -5.46 -12.89 -20.75
C LEU A 241 -4.72 -11.66 -21.27
N PHE A 242 -4.20 -11.69 -22.52
CA PHE A 242 -3.56 -10.54 -23.15
C PHE A 242 -4.53 -9.37 -23.27
N ARG A 243 -5.77 -9.60 -23.74
CA ARG A 243 -6.80 -8.55 -23.83
C ARG A 243 -7.11 -7.92 -22.49
N ARG A 244 -7.35 -8.72 -21.45
CA ARG A 244 -7.57 -8.22 -20.07
C ARG A 244 -6.39 -7.44 -19.52
N SER A 245 -5.17 -7.84 -19.84
CA SER A 245 -3.94 -7.13 -19.47
C SER A 245 -3.81 -5.79 -20.18
N ALA A 246 -4.10 -5.77 -21.50
CA ALA A 246 -4.11 -4.56 -22.34
C ALA A 246 -5.19 -3.56 -21.92
N GLU A 247 -6.41 -4.01 -21.60
CA GLU A 247 -7.47 -3.17 -21.02
C GLU A 247 -7.03 -2.44 -19.75
N LYS A 248 -6.15 -3.07 -18.95
CA LYS A 248 -5.53 -2.46 -17.78
C LYS A 248 -4.29 -1.61 -18.12
N GLY A 249 -4.02 -1.37 -19.39
CA GLY A 249 -2.94 -0.52 -19.89
C GLY A 249 -1.55 -1.12 -19.71
N PHE A 250 -1.37 -2.42 -19.91
CA PHE A 250 -0.04 -3.04 -19.92
C PHE A 250 0.50 -3.10 -21.36
N ASP A 251 1.55 -2.35 -21.62
CA ASP A 251 2.05 -2.10 -22.98
C ASP A 251 2.58 -3.38 -23.66
N ASP A 252 3.22 -4.29 -22.91
CA ASP A 252 3.70 -5.57 -23.48
C ASP A 252 2.52 -6.43 -24.00
N ALA A 253 1.36 -6.39 -23.33
CA ALA A 253 0.19 -7.11 -23.78
C ALA A 253 -0.44 -6.45 -25.02
N ILE A 254 -0.40 -5.11 -25.13
CA ILE A 254 -0.81 -4.36 -26.30
C ILE A 254 0.07 -4.75 -27.50
N ASN A 255 1.38 -4.72 -27.31
CA ASN A 255 2.36 -5.10 -28.33
C ASN A 255 2.15 -6.55 -28.81
N ARG A 256 1.96 -7.47 -27.86
CA ARG A 256 1.72 -8.89 -28.18
C ARG A 256 0.47 -9.11 -29.02
N LEU A 257 -0.64 -8.45 -28.68
CA LEU A 257 -1.88 -8.52 -29.50
C LEU A 257 -1.64 -7.96 -30.90
N THR A 258 -0.91 -6.86 -31.03
CA THR A 258 -0.55 -6.24 -32.32
C THR A 258 0.31 -7.19 -33.17
N GLU A 259 1.33 -7.80 -32.59
CA GLU A 259 2.20 -8.79 -33.25
C GLU A 259 1.40 -10.01 -33.76
N LEU A 260 0.36 -10.40 -33.02
CA LEU A 260 -0.53 -11.49 -33.40
C LEU A 260 -1.59 -11.09 -34.43
N GLY A 261 -1.63 -9.81 -34.86
CA GLY A 261 -2.66 -9.27 -35.77
C GLY A 261 -4.06 -9.25 -35.16
N LEU A 262 -4.15 -9.18 -33.82
CA LEU A 262 -5.41 -9.16 -33.09
C LEU A 262 -5.82 -7.75 -32.69
N GLU A 263 -7.13 -7.51 -32.61
CA GLU A 263 -7.68 -6.24 -32.12
C GLU A 263 -7.25 -5.96 -30.67
N VAL A 264 -6.74 -4.74 -30.43
CA VAL A 264 -6.37 -4.24 -29.12
C VAL A 264 -7.58 -3.57 -28.47
N PRO A 265 -8.04 -4.04 -27.31
CA PRO A 265 -9.18 -3.44 -26.65
C PRO A 265 -8.83 -2.04 -26.11
N PRO A 266 -9.82 -1.12 -26.00
CA PRO A 266 -9.62 0.20 -25.40
C PRO A 266 -9.22 0.07 -23.93
N LYS A 267 -8.36 0.98 -23.45
CA LYS A 267 -8.03 1.07 -22.03
C LYS A 267 -9.28 1.37 -21.20
N LYS A 268 -9.58 0.55 -20.21
CA LYS A 268 -10.63 0.88 -19.23
C LYS A 268 -10.10 2.01 -18.33
N THR A 269 -10.64 3.21 -18.49
CA THR A 269 -10.45 4.31 -17.53
C THR A 269 -11.03 3.87 -16.18
N ARG A 270 -10.23 3.96 -15.12
CA ARG A 270 -10.76 3.85 -13.76
C ARG A 270 -11.59 5.12 -13.52
N PHE A 271 -12.89 4.97 -13.36
CA PHE A 271 -13.73 5.97 -12.72
C PHE A 271 -13.55 5.87 -11.20
#